data_1da04ef9baf05a9f88f6f261471fb5f3
#
_entry.id   1da04ef9baf05a9f88f6f261471fb5f3
#
_cell.length_a   1.000
_cell.length_b   1.000
_cell.length_c   1.000
_cell.angle_alpha   90.00
_cell.angle_beta   90.00
_cell.angle_gamma   90.00
#
_symmetry.space_group_name_H-M   'P 1'
#
loop_
_entity.id
_entity.type
_entity.pdbx_description
1 polymer ?
#
loop_
_entity_poly.entity_id
_entity_poly.type
_entity_poly.pdbx_seq_one_letter_code
_entity_poly.pdbx_strand_id
1 'polypeptide(L)'
;AAELKNTLGLAGDEAGGLAMIAQTTGRSIDDVTASIVDTTSAFNSANRSAISQGQIIRDVAKASDGVKASLGGNDVAIAKAATAARRLGMELSQVDSIASSLMDFESSIEAELEAQLLTGKNINMSKARELALNNDLAGLGKELFKNSASLAEFGKMNRIQKEAQAKALGMTRDQLGKI
;
A
#
# COMPACT_ATOMS: atom_id res chain seq x y z
N ALA A 1 25.82 -8.89 5.19
CA ALA A 1 24.96 -9.54 4.18
C ALA A 1 24.76 -11.05 4.41
N ALA A 2 25.82 -11.80 4.77
CA ALA A 2 25.72 -13.26 4.98
C ALA A 2 24.93 -13.63 6.27
N GLU A 3 25.07 -12.86 7.34
CA GLU A 3 24.34 -13.09 8.60
C GLU A 3 22.84 -12.83 8.48
N LEU A 4 22.43 -11.82 7.72
CA LEU A 4 21.03 -11.49 7.46
C LEU A 4 20.27 -12.57 6.67
N LYS A 5 20.96 -13.25 5.73
CA LYS A 5 20.39 -14.41 5.02
C LYS A 5 20.01 -15.53 5.98
N ASN A 6 20.81 -15.77 7.02
CA ASN A 6 20.59 -16.87 7.95
C ASN A 6 19.60 -16.52 9.07
N THR A 7 19.58 -15.26 9.53
CA THR A 7 18.77 -14.86 10.70
C THR A 7 17.35 -14.46 10.30
N LEU A 8 17.15 -13.83 9.13
CA LEU A 8 15.85 -13.34 8.68
C LEU A 8 15.27 -14.12 7.50
N GLY A 9 16.00 -15.11 6.97
CA GLY A 9 15.55 -15.91 5.80
C GLY A 9 15.38 -15.06 4.53
N LEU A 10 16.14 -13.95 4.40
CA LEU A 10 16.04 -13.03 3.27
C LEU A 10 16.82 -13.57 2.06
N ALA A 11 16.26 -13.38 0.86
CA ALA A 11 16.98 -13.62 -0.39
C ALA A 11 18.10 -12.57 -0.59
N GLY A 12 19.03 -12.83 -1.51
CA GLY A 12 20.17 -11.95 -1.71
C GLY A 12 19.81 -10.53 -2.18
N ASP A 13 18.79 -10.42 -3.01
CA ASP A 13 18.19 -9.17 -3.49
C ASP A 13 17.47 -8.39 -2.38
N GLU A 14 16.79 -9.09 -1.48
CA GLU A 14 16.13 -8.49 -0.30
C GLU A 14 17.18 -7.91 0.66
N ALA A 15 18.28 -8.63 0.92
CA ALA A 15 19.38 -8.10 1.72
C ALA A 15 20.02 -6.86 1.07
N GLY A 16 20.13 -6.83 -0.27
CA GLY A 16 20.59 -5.68 -1.03
C GLY A 16 19.67 -4.47 -0.89
N GLY A 17 18.36 -4.68 -0.95
CA GLY A 17 17.36 -3.62 -0.77
C GLY A 17 17.41 -2.95 0.61
N LEU A 18 17.58 -3.73 1.68
CA LEU A 18 17.77 -3.18 3.03
C LEU A 18 19.12 -2.45 3.18
N ALA A 19 20.18 -2.99 2.58
CA ALA A 19 21.50 -2.34 2.60
C ALA A 19 21.45 -0.96 1.91
N MET A 20 20.72 -0.83 0.82
CA MET A 20 20.52 0.46 0.14
C MET A 20 19.82 1.47 1.05
N ILE A 21 18.75 1.07 1.75
CA ILE A 21 18.05 1.94 2.71
C ILE A 21 18.98 2.33 3.86
N ALA A 22 19.72 1.38 4.41
CA ALA A 22 20.70 1.61 5.47
C ALA A 22 21.75 2.64 5.03
N GLN A 23 22.28 2.49 3.83
CA GLN A 23 23.25 3.43 3.25
C GLN A 23 22.67 4.82 3.04
N THR A 24 21.43 4.92 2.53
CA THR A 24 20.75 6.19 2.28
C THR A 24 20.44 6.93 3.59
N THR A 25 20.07 6.19 4.64
CA THR A 25 19.75 6.76 5.96
C THR A 25 20.94 6.94 6.88
N GLY A 26 22.11 6.42 6.53
CA GLY A 26 23.30 6.42 7.39
C GLY A 26 23.16 5.52 8.63
N ARG A 27 22.24 4.56 8.62
CA ARG A 27 21.92 3.66 9.74
C ARG A 27 22.44 2.24 9.47
N SER A 28 22.58 1.43 10.52
CA SER A 28 22.86 0.00 10.35
C SER A 28 21.63 -0.73 9.78
N ILE A 29 21.84 -1.88 9.15
CA ILE A 29 20.74 -2.73 8.66
C ILE A 29 19.90 -3.23 9.83
N ASP A 30 20.51 -3.49 10.98
CA ASP A 30 19.82 -3.93 12.19
C ASP A 30 18.88 -2.82 12.72
N ASP A 31 19.32 -1.56 12.72
CA ASP A 31 18.49 -0.42 13.11
C ASP A 31 17.32 -0.21 12.14
N VAL A 32 17.56 -0.35 10.83
CA VAL A 32 16.51 -0.28 9.81
C VAL A 32 15.49 -1.40 10.02
N THR A 33 15.96 -2.62 10.25
CA THR A 33 15.10 -3.78 10.50
C THR A 33 14.28 -3.62 11.78
N ALA A 34 14.90 -3.17 12.88
CA ALA A 34 14.21 -2.89 14.14
C ALA A 34 13.12 -1.82 13.95
N SER A 35 13.42 -0.75 13.25
CA SER A 35 12.48 0.32 12.92
C SER A 35 11.27 -0.17 12.11
N ILE A 36 11.47 -1.07 11.15
CA ILE A 36 10.38 -1.71 10.38
C ILE A 36 9.52 -2.57 11.30
N VAL A 37 10.12 -3.36 12.18
CA VAL A 37 9.42 -4.20 13.16
C VAL A 37 8.57 -3.35 14.09
N ASP A 38 9.13 -2.29 14.67
CA ASP A 38 8.43 -1.39 15.58
C ASP A 38 7.26 -0.68 14.88
N THR A 39 7.48 -0.19 13.65
CA THR A 39 6.45 0.44 12.83
C THR A 39 5.30 -0.52 12.55
N THR A 40 5.60 -1.78 12.20
CA THR A 40 4.58 -2.80 11.93
C THR A 40 3.82 -3.16 13.19
N SER A 41 4.50 -3.27 14.33
CA SER A 41 3.88 -3.57 15.62
C SER A 41 2.94 -2.46 16.07
N ALA A 42 3.36 -1.21 15.96
CA ALA A 42 2.53 -0.04 16.26
C ALA A 42 1.29 0.01 15.36
N PHE A 43 1.44 -0.27 14.06
CA PHE A 43 0.31 -0.33 13.14
C PHE A 43 -0.67 -1.45 13.52
N ASN A 44 -0.18 -2.64 13.80
CA ASN A 44 -1.00 -3.78 14.20
C ASN A 44 -1.81 -3.47 15.46
N SER A 45 -1.17 -2.88 16.46
CA SER A 45 -1.82 -2.48 17.71
C SER A 45 -2.92 -1.43 17.48
N ALA A 46 -2.62 -0.40 16.68
CA ALA A 46 -3.56 0.68 16.40
C ALA A 46 -4.76 0.25 15.54
N ASN A 47 -4.59 -0.75 14.68
CA ASN A 47 -5.61 -1.17 13.71
C ASN A 47 -6.22 -2.55 14.02
N ARG A 48 -5.84 -3.19 15.12
CA ARG A 48 -6.24 -4.56 15.49
C ARG A 48 -5.99 -5.55 14.34
N SER A 49 -4.83 -5.43 13.70
CA SER A 49 -4.40 -6.28 12.60
C SER A 49 -3.26 -7.20 13.03
N ALA A 50 -3.00 -8.25 12.24
CA ALA A 50 -1.95 -9.24 12.51
C ALA A 50 -1.03 -9.40 11.29
N ILE A 51 -0.53 -8.28 10.76
CA ILE A 51 0.37 -8.26 9.61
C ILE A 51 1.75 -8.77 10.04
N SER A 52 2.30 -9.71 9.29
CA SER A 52 3.60 -10.31 9.58
C SER A 52 4.75 -9.30 9.41
N GLN A 53 5.53 -9.10 10.46
CA GLN A 53 6.72 -8.25 10.45
C GLN A 53 7.74 -8.70 9.41
N GLY A 54 8.01 -10.01 9.33
CA GLY A 54 8.91 -10.58 8.34
C GLY A 54 8.46 -10.35 6.89
N GLN A 55 7.15 -10.28 6.66
CA GLN A 55 6.61 -9.93 5.34
C GLN A 55 6.83 -8.46 5.02
N ILE A 56 6.63 -7.55 5.98
CA ILE A 56 6.89 -6.12 5.77
C ILE A 56 8.38 -5.86 5.54
N ILE A 57 9.28 -6.54 6.26
CA ILE A 57 10.72 -6.44 6.00
C ILE A 57 11.03 -6.79 4.53
N ARG A 58 10.46 -7.88 4.00
CA ARG A 58 10.63 -8.27 2.60
C ARG A 58 10.02 -7.25 1.63
N ASP A 59 8.82 -6.73 1.93
CA ASP A 59 8.16 -5.74 1.08
C ASP A 59 8.95 -4.43 1.01
N VAL A 60 9.49 -3.97 2.13
CA VAL A 60 10.37 -2.79 2.20
C VAL A 60 11.65 -3.02 1.41
N ALA A 61 12.25 -4.20 1.56
CA ALA A 61 13.44 -4.59 0.82
C ALA A 61 13.22 -4.59 -0.70
N LYS A 62 12.06 -5.12 -1.15
CA LYS A 62 11.67 -5.23 -2.57
C LYS A 62 11.06 -3.98 -3.16
N ALA A 63 10.78 -2.95 -2.36
CA ALA A 63 10.25 -1.70 -2.88
C ALA A 63 11.13 -1.17 -4.02
N SER A 64 10.53 -0.71 -5.11
CA SER A 64 11.27 -0.15 -6.24
C SER A 64 12.04 1.10 -5.83
N ASP A 65 13.11 1.42 -6.55
CA ASP A 65 13.90 2.62 -6.27
C ASP A 65 13.08 3.89 -6.43
N GLY A 66 12.11 3.90 -7.36
CA GLY A 66 11.15 4.99 -7.50
C GLY A 66 10.29 5.18 -6.26
N VAL A 67 9.73 4.11 -5.68
CA VAL A 67 8.97 4.17 -4.44
C VAL A 67 9.84 4.58 -3.26
N LYS A 68 11.06 4.04 -3.15
CA LYS A 68 12.00 4.45 -2.10
C LYS A 68 12.33 5.94 -2.19
N ALA A 69 12.61 6.43 -3.41
CA ALA A 69 12.91 7.84 -3.65
C ALA A 69 11.71 8.76 -3.33
N SER A 70 10.50 8.39 -3.76
CA SER A 70 9.28 9.17 -3.50
C SER A 70 8.95 9.28 -2.02
N LEU A 71 9.34 8.28 -1.21
CA LEU A 71 9.22 8.27 0.24
C LEU A 71 10.49 8.79 0.97
N GLY A 72 11.39 9.45 0.24
CA GLY A 72 12.60 10.06 0.79
C GLY A 72 13.65 9.07 1.31
N GLY A 73 13.61 7.82 0.88
CA GLY A 73 14.48 6.75 1.37
C GLY A 73 14.24 6.37 2.84
N ASN A 74 13.18 6.90 3.46
CA ASN A 74 12.88 6.74 4.88
C ASN A 74 12.25 5.35 5.17
N ASP A 75 12.94 4.52 5.94
CA ASP A 75 12.51 3.16 6.31
C ASP A 75 11.15 3.13 7.00
N VAL A 76 10.87 4.08 7.91
CA VAL A 76 9.59 4.19 8.61
C VAL A 76 8.46 4.53 7.64
N ALA A 77 8.69 5.47 6.70
CA ALA A 77 7.69 5.85 5.72
C ALA A 77 7.37 4.68 4.77
N ILE A 78 8.40 3.97 4.29
CA ILE A 78 8.24 2.80 3.42
C ILE A 78 7.52 1.68 4.19
N ALA A 79 7.89 1.40 5.45
CA ALA A 79 7.23 0.39 6.29
C ALA A 79 5.76 0.72 6.56
N LYS A 80 5.42 1.98 6.84
CA LYS A 80 4.03 2.43 7.00
C LYS A 80 3.22 2.21 5.72
N ALA A 81 3.77 2.57 4.58
CA ALA A 81 3.13 2.37 3.28
C ALA A 81 2.95 0.88 2.96
N ALA A 82 3.98 0.05 3.16
CA ALA A 82 3.91 -1.40 2.97
C ALA A 82 2.87 -2.06 3.90
N THR A 83 2.82 -1.63 5.17
CA THR A 83 1.85 -2.16 6.14
C THR A 83 0.42 -1.78 5.78
N ALA A 84 0.19 -0.54 5.31
CA ALA A 84 -1.11 -0.11 4.82
C ALA A 84 -1.52 -0.87 3.56
N ALA A 85 -0.58 -1.15 2.63
CA ALA A 85 -0.83 -1.97 1.45
C ALA A 85 -1.22 -3.41 1.84
N ARG A 86 -0.51 -4.03 2.78
CA ARG A 86 -0.83 -5.39 3.25
C ARG A 86 -2.19 -5.49 3.94
N ARG A 87 -2.65 -4.44 4.60
CA ARG A 87 -4.01 -4.38 5.13
C ARG A 87 -5.07 -4.49 4.02
N LEU A 88 -4.78 -4.02 2.82
CA LEU A 88 -5.60 -4.17 1.62
C LEU A 88 -5.41 -5.53 0.91
N GLY A 89 -4.57 -6.42 1.44
CA GLY A 89 -4.18 -7.65 0.74
C GLY A 89 -3.29 -7.41 -0.49
N MET A 90 -2.62 -6.26 -0.55
CA MET A 90 -1.81 -5.81 -1.69
C MET A 90 -0.33 -5.69 -1.34
N GLU A 91 0.49 -5.55 -2.37
CA GLU A 91 1.89 -5.13 -2.26
C GLU A 91 2.01 -3.62 -2.40
N LEU A 92 3.11 -3.05 -1.89
CA LEU A 92 3.37 -1.61 -1.96
C LEU A 92 3.38 -1.08 -3.41
N SER A 93 3.95 -1.85 -4.34
CA SER A 93 3.96 -1.54 -5.78
C SER A 93 2.55 -1.41 -6.38
N GLN A 94 1.60 -2.16 -5.88
CA GLN A 94 0.20 -2.08 -6.33
C GLN A 94 -0.47 -0.80 -5.84
N VAL A 95 -0.19 -0.39 -4.59
CA VAL A 95 -0.69 0.89 -4.06
C VAL A 95 -0.05 2.08 -4.79
N ASP A 96 1.22 1.99 -5.17
CA ASP A 96 1.90 2.99 -6.01
C ASP A 96 1.27 3.09 -7.42
N SER A 97 0.94 1.96 -8.02
CA SER A 97 0.21 1.93 -9.29
C SER A 97 -1.19 2.54 -9.19
N ILE A 98 -1.89 2.32 -8.06
CA ILE A 98 -3.19 2.96 -7.78
C ILE A 98 -3.01 4.47 -7.63
N ALA A 99 -1.98 4.93 -6.91
CA ALA A 99 -1.66 6.34 -6.80
C ALA A 99 -1.47 6.98 -8.18
N SER A 100 -0.70 6.32 -9.06
CA SER A 100 -0.50 6.78 -10.43
C SER A 100 -1.81 6.86 -11.23
N SER A 101 -2.70 5.87 -11.09
CA SER A 101 -4.02 5.90 -11.75
C SER A 101 -4.91 7.03 -11.24
N LEU A 102 -4.86 7.35 -9.95
CA LEU A 102 -5.64 8.44 -9.35
C LEU A 102 -5.11 9.82 -9.76
N MET A 103 -3.86 9.92 -10.21
CA MET A 103 -3.25 11.15 -10.73
C MET A 103 -3.71 11.51 -12.14
N ASP A 104 -4.30 10.58 -12.90
CA ASP A 104 -5.10 10.90 -14.07
C ASP A 104 -6.47 11.42 -13.60
N PHE A 105 -6.51 12.72 -13.26
CA PHE A 105 -7.68 13.34 -12.64
C PHE A 105 -8.94 13.23 -13.48
N GLU A 106 -8.84 13.36 -14.80
CA GLU A 106 -10.00 13.28 -15.71
C GLU A 106 -10.62 11.89 -15.63
N SER A 107 -9.83 10.85 -15.91
CA SER A 107 -10.28 9.46 -15.86
C SER A 107 -10.73 9.03 -14.45
N SER A 108 -10.06 9.52 -13.41
CA SER A 108 -10.38 9.20 -12.00
C SER A 108 -11.71 9.80 -11.56
N ILE A 109 -12.01 11.05 -11.96
CA ILE A 109 -13.28 11.73 -11.62
C ILE A 109 -14.45 11.10 -12.41
N GLU A 110 -14.22 10.80 -13.70
CA GLU A 110 -15.23 10.11 -14.51
C GLU A 110 -15.60 8.75 -13.92
N ALA A 111 -14.59 7.96 -13.54
CA ALA A 111 -14.81 6.66 -12.91
C ALA A 111 -15.53 6.75 -11.56
N GLU A 112 -15.25 7.77 -10.75
CA GLU A 112 -15.95 8.05 -9.51
C GLU A 112 -17.45 8.34 -9.74
N LEU A 113 -17.76 9.20 -10.71
CA LEU A 113 -19.15 9.53 -11.07
C LEU A 113 -19.88 8.32 -11.64
N GLU A 114 -19.24 7.54 -12.52
CA GLU A 114 -19.82 6.30 -13.06
C GLU A 114 -20.15 5.31 -11.93
N ALA A 115 -19.23 5.12 -11.00
CA ALA A 115 -19.45 4.22 -9.87
C ALA A 115 -20.59 4.69 -8.95
N GLN A 116 -20.68 5.99 -8.69
CA GLN A 116 -21.80 6.55 -7.91
C GLN A 116 -23.16 6.30 -8.60
N LEU A 117 -23.23 6.50 -9.91
CA LEU A 117 -24.46 6.27 -10.69
C LEU A 117 -24.86 4.79 -10.69
N LEU A 118 -23.90 3.89 -10.90
CA LEU A 118 -24.18 2.46 -11.03
C LEU A 118 -24.44 1.76 -9.69
N THR A 119 -23.78 2.22 -8.62
CA THR A 119 -23.88 1.59 -7.29
C THR A 119 -24.89 2.28 -6.36
N GLY A 120 -25.28 3.52 -6.65
CA GLY A 120 -26.08 4.36 -5.77
C GLY A 120 -25.34 4.77 -4.49
N LYS A 121 -24.02 4.55 -4.41
CA LYS A 121 -23.20 4.86 -3.25
C LYS A 121 -22.52 6.22 -3.40
N ASN A 122 -22.39 6.94 -2.29
CA ASN A 122 -21.56 8.13 -2.25
C ASN A 122 -20.10 7.74 -2.10
N ILE A 123 -19.38 7.68 -3.22
CA ILE A 123 -17.94 7.42 -3.28
C ILE A 123 -17.25 8.79 -3.44
N ASN A 124 -16.29 9.10 -2.60
CA ASN A 124 -15.52 10.34 -2.70
C ASN A 124 -14.02 10.04 -2.64
N MET A 125 -13.37 10.19 -3.79
CA MET A 125 -11.95 9.93 -3.97
C MET A 125 -11.07 11.18 -3.90
N SER A 126 -11.62 12.36 -3.59
CA SER A 126 -10.87 13.63 -3.53
C SER A 126 -9.68 13.52 -2.56
N LYS A 127 -9.92 12.93 -1.37
CA LYS A 127 -8.84 12.73 -0.39
C LYS A 127 -7.80 11.71 -0.85
N ALA A 128 -8.23 10.65 -1.53
CA ALA A 128 -7.30 9.67 -2.10
C ALA A 128 -6.40 10.29 -3.18
N ARG A 129 -6.97 11.13 -4.06
CA ARG A 129 -6.20 11.89 -5.07
C ARG A 129 -5.21 12.86 -4.43
N GLU A 130 -5.61 13.59 -3.38
CA GLU A 130 -4.71 14.47 -2.61
C GLU A 130 -3.54 13.68 -2.00
N LEU A 131 -3.81 12.52 -1.41
CA LEU A 131 -2.77 11.66 -0.81
C LEU A 131 -1.83 11.10 -1.88
N ALA A 132 -2.36 10.69 -3.04
CA ALA A 132 -1.57 10.27 -4.19
C ALA A 132 -0.65 11.40 -4.69
N LEU A 133 -1.18 12.62 -4.83
CA LEU A 133 -0.43 13.81 -5.25
C LEU A 133 0.73 14.12 -4.29
N ASN A 134 0.54 13.91 -2.99
CA ASN A 134 1.55 14.16 -1.96
C ASN A 134 2.47 12.94 -1.69
N ASN A 135 2.38 11.88 -2.50
CA ASN A 135 3.10 10.61 -2.29
C ASN A 135 2.87 9.98 -0.90
N ASP A 136 1.75 10.29 -0.23
CA ASP A 136 1.39 9.64 1.02
C ASP A 136 0.70 8.28 0.76
N LEU A 137 1.52 7.29 0.37
CA LEU A 137 1.03 5.93 0.07
C LEU A 137 0.43 5.24 1.31
N ALA A 138 0.91 5.57 2.52
CA ALA A 138 0.36 5.04 3.76
C ALA A 138 -1.04 5.60 4.05
N GLY A 139 -1.22 6.90 3.89
CA GLY A 139 -2.52 7.57 3.97
C GLY A 139 -3.46 7.09 2.88
N LEU A 140 -2.97 6.96 1.64
CA LEU A 140 -3.73 6.45 0.51
C LEU A 140 -4.26 5.05 0.80
N GLY A 141 -3.43 4.11 1.28
CA GLY A 141 -3.88 2.76 1.63
C GLY A 141 -5.01 2.76 2.67
N LYS A 142 -4.94 3.65 3.68
CA LYS A 142 -6.01 3.81 4.67
C LYS A 142 -7.30 4.36 4.07
N GLU A 143 -7.20 5.35 3.18
CA GLU A 143 -8.36 5.96 2.52
C GLU A 143 -9.02 4.98 1.54
N LEU A 144 -8.24 4.20 0.80
CA LEU A 144 -8.75 3.14 -0.06
C LEU A 144 -9.51 2.07 0.75
N PHE A 145 -8.98 1.66 1.90
CA PHE A 145 -9.65 0.72 2.79
C PHE A 145 -11.00 1.26 3.29
N LYS A 146 -11.06 2.53 3.64
CA LYS A 146 -12.29 3.20 4.09
C LYS A 146 -13.35 3.28 2.99
N ASN A 147 -12.94 3.52 1.75
CA ASN A 147 -13.85 3.64 0.60
C ASN A 147 -14.14 2.29 -0.08
N SER A 148 -13.48 1.20 0.33
CA SER A 148 -13.80 -0.13 -0.16
C SER A 148 -15.15 -0.60 0.39
N ALA A 149 -15.89 -1.36 -0.42
CA ALA A 149 -17.11 -2.02 0.04
C ALA A 149 -16.76 -3.15 1.00
N SER A 150 -17.58 -3.38 2.02
CA SER A 150 -17.46 -4.61 2.80
C SER A 150 -17.65 -5.84 1.90
N LEU A 151 -17.04 -6.97 2.28
CA LEU A 151 -17.18 -8.23 1.53
C LEU A 151 -18.64 -8.60 1.26
N ALA A 152 -19.53 -8.34 2.24
CA ALA A 152 -20.96 -8.59 2.12
C ALA A 152 -21.64 -7.69 1.08
N GLU A 153 -21.25 -6.42 1.01
CA GLU A 153 -21.75 -5.48 0.01
C GLU A 153 -21.19 -5.79 -1.37
N PHE A 154 -19.90 -6.09 -1.46
CA PHE A 154 -19.26 -6.51 -2.70
C PHE A 154 -19.89 -7.78 -3.27
N GLY A 155 -20.24 -8.74 -2.40
CA GLY A 155 -20.95 -9.97 -2.81
C GLY A 155 -22.31 -9.72 -3.48
N LYS A 156 -23.03 -8.68 -3.05
CA LYS A 156 -24.36 -8.30 -3.60
C LYS A 156 -24.30 -7.54 -4.93
N MET A 157 -23.16 -6.99 -5.29
CA MET A 157 -22.99 -6.22 -6.53
C MET A 157 -22.98 -7.15 -7.75
N ASN A 158 -23.59 -6.68 -8.84
CA ASN A 158 -23.42 -7.31 -10.14
C ASN A 158 -22.02 -7.02 -10.72
N ARG A 159 -21.67 -7.68 -11.83
CA ARG A 159 -20.33 -7.55 -12.42
C ARG A 159 -19.99 -6.11 -12.81
N ILE A 160 -20.93 -5.37 -13.40
CA ILE A 160 -20.73 -4.00 -13.86
C ILE A 160 -20.47 -3.08 -12.67
N GLN A 161 -21.24 -3.21 -11.60
CA GLN A 161 -21.06 -2.44 -10.36
C GLN A 161 -19.71 -2.71 -9.70
N LYS A 162 -19.26 -3.98 -9.68
CA LYS A 162 -17.93 -4.36 -9.17
C LYS A 162 -16.80 -3.73 -9.98
N GLU A 163 -16.92 -3.74 -11.30
CA GLU A 163 -15.94 -3.14 -12.20
C GLU A 163 -15.90 -1.61 -12.05
N ALA A 164 -17.06 -0.95 -11.99
CA ALA A 164 -17.14 0.50 -11.81
C ALA A 164 -16.56 0.94 -10.46
N GLN A 165 -16.89 0.25 -9.37
CA GLN A 165 -16.33 0.57 -8.06
C GLN A 165 -14.81 0.34 -8.01
N ALA A 166 -14.32 -0.74 -8.58
CA ALA A 166 -12.88 -1.00 -8.64
C ALA A 166 -12.16 0.10 -9.43
N LYS A 167 -12.69 0.48 -10.60
CA LYS A 167 -12.17 1.56 -11.45
C LYS A 167 -12.12 2.90 -10.69
N ALA A 168 -13.18 3.24 -9.96
CA ALA A 168 -13.22 4.46 -9.15
C ALA A 168 -12.14 4.50 -8.08
N LEU A 169 -11.79 3.34 -7.50
CA LEU A 169 -10.71 3.20 -6.53
C LEU A 169 -9.31 3.06 -7.17
N GLY A 170 -9.19 3.16 -8.50
CA GLY A 170 -7.94 2.93 -9.22
C GLY A 170 -7.45 1.48 -9.19
N MET A 171 -8.35 0.53 -8.94
CA MET A 171 -8.05 -0.88 -8.74
C MET A 171 -8.63 -1.76 -9.84
N THR A 172 -8.14 -2.99 -9.92
CA THR A 172 -8.84 -4.07 -10.64
C THR A 172 -9.94 -4.67 -9.74
N ARG A 173 -10.93 -5.31 -10.36
CA ARG A 173 -11.98 -6.04 -9.63
C ARG A 173 -11.40 -7.10 -8.67
N ASP A 174 -10.33 -7.79 -9.11
CA ASP A 174 -9.69 -8.84 -8.31
C ASP A 174 -8.92 -8.28 -7.10
N GLN A 175 -8.37 -7.07 -7.22
CA GLN A 175 -7.77 -6.36 -6.10
C GLN A 175 -8.84 -5.94 -5.09
N LEU A 176 -9.96 -5.37 -5.57
CA LEU A 176 -11.06 -4.97 -4.70
C LEU A 176 -11.68 -6.17 -3.96
N GLY A 177 -11.72 -7.34 -4.60
CA GLY A 177 -12.24 -8.57 -3.98
C GLY A 177 -11.36 -9.18 -2.88
N LYS A 178 -10.14 -8.66 -2.67
CA LYS A 178 -9.21 -9.11 -1.60
C LYS A 178 -9.30 -8.28 -0.32
N ILE A 179 -9.93 -7.11 -0.38
CA ILE A 179 -10.13 -6.20 0.75
C ILE A 179 -11.35 -6.64 1.58
#